data_941b8393aa3197d90724152f200837dc
#
_entry.id   941b8393aa3197d90724152f200837dc
#
_cell.length_a   1.000
_cell.length_b   1.000
_cell.length_c   1.000
_cell.angle_alpha   90.00
_cell.angle_beta   90.00
_cell.angle_gamma   90.00
#
_symmetry.space_group_name_H-M   'P 1'
#
loop_
_entity.id
_entity.type
_entity.pdbx_description
1 polymer ?
#
loop_
_entity_poly.entity_id
_entity_poly.type
_entity_poly.pdbx_seq_one_letter_code
_entity_poly.pdbx_strand_id
1 'polypeptide(L)'
;VRANDALNGRHSSESANGPPLAHGPRPDPIGECYDAVHEPHLALSMPALLRHHLDLLLLFAIGALLVAFPRIDLAIAGLFYNPSDGFYLRENPLVQFVYHSVPWVTRTVVVGLLLFLLAVWTFWRHRAYFLRQRRTALYLLLVMILGPGLLVNTVFKDQWGRARPSQVKEFGGSKQFTRAAIPVRQCEKNCSFVSGHASVGFFFLAFAYVWPRRRTLWLVTGTGLGVGIGLVRIIQGGHFFSDVIFCGIVVYLTARMLHAVMFRPGIESRI
;
A
#
# COMPACT_ATOMS: atom_id res chain seq x y z
N VAL A 1 29.30 55.83 -36.75
CA VAL A 1 28.86 56.69 -37.85
C VAL A 1 27.35 56.85 -37.71
N ARG A 2 27.01 58.07 -37.26
CA ARG A 2 25.80 58.89 -37.52
C ARG A 2 24.43 58.23 -37.28
N ALA A 3 23.61 58.72 -36.34
CA ALA A 3 23.12 60.07 -36.04
C ALA A 3 21.82 60.40 -36.79
N ASN A 4 20.89 60.94 -36.00
CA ASN A 4 19.90 62.00 -36.30
C ASN A 4 18.53 61.51 -36.81
N ASP A 5 17.43 62.04 -36.47
CA ASP A 5 16.85 63.17 -35.67
C ASP A 5 15.35 63.09 -35.91
N ALA A 6 14.53 63.18 -34.91
CA ALA A 6 13.85 64.34 -34.39
C ALA A 6 12.65 64.88 -35.22
N LEU A 7 11.67 65.29 -34.44
CA LEU A 7 10.68 66.35 -34.59
C LEU A 7 9.23 65.92 -34.96
N ASN A 8 8.35 66.03 -34.02
CA ASN A 8 7.50 67.26 -33.74
C ASN A 8 6.13 67.25 -34.41
N GLY A 9 5.10 67.51 -33.66
CA GLY A 9 3.80 67.89 -34.21
C GLY A 9 2.65 67.80 -33.17
N ARG A 10 2.55 68.84 -32.34
CA ARG A 10 1.34 69.15 -31.59
C ARG A 10 0.16 69.41 -32.49
N HIS A 11 -1.06 69.07 -32.02
CA HIS A 11 -2.17 70.07 -32.04
C HIS A 11 -3.30 69.60 -31.12
N SER A 12 -3.65 70.52 -30.27
CA SER A 12 -4.78 70.67 -29.35
C SER A 12 -6.06 71.05 -30.07
N SER A 13 -7.21 70.64 -29.51
CA SER A 13 -8.48 71.45 -29.40
C SER A 13 -9.47 70.52 -28.63
N GLU A 14 -9.81 70.74 -27.44
CA GLU A 14 -10.75 71.67 -26.82
C GLU A 14 -12.22 71.39 -27.14
N SER A 15 -12.96 71.14 -26.02
CA SER A 15 -14.27 71.65 -25.68
C SER A 15 -15.53 70.90 -26.17
N ALA A 16 -16.33 70.38 -25.26
CA ALA A 16 -17.59 71.01 -24.81
C ALA A 16 -18.40 70.12 -23.88
N ASN A 17 -18.83 70.71 -22.79
CA ASN A 17 -19.66 70.26 -21.71
C ASN A 17 -21.10 69.93 -22.12
N GLY A 18 -21.66 68.88 -21.41
CA GLY A 18 -23.09 68.69 -21.23
C GLY A 18 -23.40 67.68 -20.14
N PRO A 19 -24.22 67.95 -19.13
CA PRO A 19 -24.48 67.01 -18.04
C PRO A 19 -25.43 65.92 -18.44
N PRO A 20 -25.26 64.70 -17.89
CA PRO A 20 -26.20 63.60 -18.13
C PRO A 20 -27.43 63.71 -17.28
N LEU A 21 -28.59 63.56 -17.91
CA LEU A 21 -29.89 63.45 -17.28
C LEU A 21 -29.97 62.14 -16.41
N ALA A 22 -30.40 62.35 -15.19
CA ALA A 22 -30.73 61.30 -14.25
C ALA A 22 -31.95 60.51 -14.73
N HIS A 23 -31.76 59.24 -15.03
CA HIS A 23 -32.86 58.28 -15.14
C HIS A 23 -33.03 57.58 -13.79
N GLY A 24 -34.16 57.77 -13.15
CA GLY A 24 -34.57 57.10 -11.94
C GLY A 24 -34.81 55.60 -12.16
N PRO A 25 -34.80 54.84 -11.08
CA PRO A 25 -34.95 53.38 -11.15
C PRO A 25 -36.40 53.01 -11.56
N ARG A 26 -36.53 52.12 -12.55
CA ARG A 26 -37.79 51.46 -12.88
C ARG A 26 -38.12 50.48 -11.78
N PRO A 27 -39.42 50.35 -11.33
CA PRO A 27 -39.82 49.29 -10.41
C PRO A 27 -39.89 47.98 -11.20
N ASP A 28 -39.20 46.95 -10.66
CA ASP A 28 -39.28 45.58 -11.12
C ASP A 28 -40.65 44.96 -10.76
N PRO A 29 -41.30 44.27 -11.70
CA PRO A 29 -42.55 43.56 -11.40
C PRO A 29 -42.19 42.27 -10.61
N ILE A 30 -42.78 42.17 -9.41
CA ILE A 30 -43.15 40.96 -8.66
C ILE A 30 -42.40 39.70 -9.09
N GLY A 31 -41.23 39.49 -8.45
CA GLY A 31 -40.56 38.20 -8.49
C GLY A 31 -41.19 37.28 -7.43
N GLU A 32 -41.83 36.20 -7.90
CA GLU A 32 -42.24 35.09 -7.07
C GLU A 32 -41.04 34.52 -6.34
N CYS A 33 -41.06 34.58 -5.02
CA CYS A 33 -40.20 33.79 -4.16
C CYS A 33 -40.48 32.31 -4.38
N TYR A 34 -39.71 31.66 -5.26
CA TYR A 34 -39.53 30.22 -5.17
C TYR A 34 -38.48 29.99 -4.08
N ASP A 35 -38.95 29.75 -2.87
CA ASP A 35 -38.19 29.08 -1.83
C ASP A 35 -37.84 27.69 -2.35
N ALA A 36 -36.69 27.59 -3.02
CA ALA A 36 -36.02 26.33 -3.22
C ALA A 36 -35.64 25.80 -1.84
N VAL A 37 -36.53 24.97 -1.27
CA VAL A 37 -36.21 24.10 -0.15
C VAL A 37 -35.02 23.27 -0.58
N HIS A 38 -33.83 23.76 -0.26
CA HIS A 38 -32.63 22.97 -0.21
C HIS A 38 -32.84 21.98 0.93
N GLU A 39 -33.37 20.79 0.61
CA GLU A 39 -33.21 19.64 1.46
C GLU A 39 -31.71 19.45 1.67
N PRO A 40 -31.20 19.57 2.90
CA PRO A 40 -29.85 19.15 3.19
C PRO A 40 -29.88 17.62 3.06
N HIS A 41 -29.38 17.10 1.94
CA HIS A 41 -28.95 15.72 1.90
C HIS A 41 -27.99 15.55 3.08
N LEU A 42 -28.49 14.96 4.16
CA LEU A 42 -27.71 14.44 5.28
C LEU A 42 -26.86 13.28 4.75
N ALA A 43 -25.95 13.58 3.86
CA ALA A 43 -24.78 12.75 3.66
C ALA A 43 -24.03 12.79 4.98
N LEU A 44 -24.23 11.77 5.82
CA LEU A 44 -23.43 11.51 7.02
C LEU A 44 -21.96 11.55 6.62
N SER A 45 -21.38 12.77 6.63
CA SER A 45 -19.97 12.96 6.36
C SER A 45 -19.23 12.33 7.53
N MET A 46 -18.65 11.15 7.30
CA MET A 46 -17.76 10.53 8.28
C MET A 46 -16.74 11.54 8.76
N PRO A 47 -16.52 11.65 10.08
CA PRO A 47 -15.51 12.53 10.63
C PRO A 47 -14.18 12.37 9.89
N ALA A 48 -13.47 13.45 9.59
CA ALA A 48 -12.21 13.41 8.82
C ALA A 48 -11.18 12.45 9.44
N LEU A 49 -11.17 12.33 10.77
CA LEU A 49 -10.34 11.39 11.51
C LEU A 49 -10.68 9.94 11.16
N LEU A 50 -11.96 9.60 11.05
CA LEU A 50 -12.40 8.23 10.71
C LEU A 50 -12.02 7.86 9.28
N ARG A 51 -12.15 8.79 8.33
CA ARG A 51 -11.71 8.58 6.93
C ARG A 51 -10.20 8.36 6.84
N HIS A 52 -9.41 9.04 7.69
CA HIS A 52 -7.96 8.92 7.69
C HIS A 52 -7.46 7.58 8.24
N HIS A 53 -8.25 6.92 9.08
CA HIS A 53 -7.91 5.63 9.71
C HIS A 53 -8.79 4.45 9.26
N LEU A 54 -9.65 4.65 8.27
CA LEU A 54 -10.55 3.60 7.78
C LEU A 54 -9.81 2.34 7.34
N ASP A 55 -8.64 2.49 6.72
CA ASP A 55 -7.77 1.39 6.33
C ASP A 55 -7.32 0.55 7.54
N LEU A 56 -6.94 1.20 8.64
CA LEU A 56 -6.54 0.51 9.87
C LEU A 56 -7.72 -0.20 10.53
N LEU A 57 -8.89 0.42 10.56
CA LEU A 57 -10.11 -0.18 11.09
C LEU A 57 -10.52 -1.42 10.29
N LEU A 58 -10.46 -1.34 8.96
CA LEU A 58 -10.75 -2.47 8.08
C LEU A 58 -9.75 -3.62 8.27
N LEU A 59 -8.45 -3.32 8.34
CA LEU A 59 -7.43 -4.33 8.59
C LEU A 59 -7.59 -4.99 9.96
N PHE A 60 -7.92 -4.20 10.99
CA PHE A 60 -8.22 -4.72 12.32
C PHE A 60 -9.46 -5.62 12.32
N ALA A 61 -10.55 -5.17 11.67
CA ALA A 61 -11.79 -5.95 11.56
C ALA A 61 -11.57 -7.30 10.83
N ILE A 62 -10.81 -7.28 9.72
CA ILE A 62 -10.44 -8.50 8.98
C ILE A 62 -9.60 -9.43 9.87
N GLY A 63 -8.60 -8.91 10.56
CA GLY A 63 -7.76 -9.68 11.48
C GLY A 63 -8.58 -10.30 12.61
N ALA A 64 -9.44 -9.51 13.26
CA ALA A 64 -10.34 -9.98 14.33
C ALA A 64 -11.29 -11.07 13.83
N LEU A 65 -11.87 -10.92 12.64
CA LEU A 65 -12.73 -11.91 12.01
C LEU A 65 -12.00 -13.26 11.83
N LEU A 66 -10.78 -13.24 11.32
CA LEU A 66 -10.00 -14.47 11.09
C LEU A 66 -9.58 -15.16 12.39
N VAL A 67 -9.36 -14.39 13.46
CA VAL A 67 -9.10 -14.97 14.80
C VAL A 67 -10.38 -15.56 15.42
N ALA A 68 -11.53 -14.89 15.23
CA ALA A 68 -12.83 -15.34 15.74
C ALA A 68 -13.35 -16.59 15.02
N PHE A 69 -13.12 -16.69 13.70
CA PHE A 69 -13.61 -17.79 12.86
C PHE A 69 -12.47 -18.64 12.27
N PRO A 70 -11.70 -19.38 13.09
CA PRO A 70 -10.52 -20.13 12.64
C PRO A 70 -10.86 -21.28 11.68
N ARG A 71 -12.12 -21.73 11.63
CA ARG A 71 -12.59 -22.76 10.68
C ARG A 71 -12.44 -22.35 9.22
N ILE A 72 -12.35 -21.03 8.91
CA ILE A 72 -12.07 -20.52 7.57
C ILE A 72 -10.72 -21.05 7.06
N ASP A 73 -9.71 -21.11 7.92
CA ASP A 73 -8.39 -21.64 7.58
C ASP A 73 -8.44 -23.12 7.16
N LEU A 74 -9.16 -23.92 7.93
CA LEU A 74 -9.32 -25.34 7.64
C LEU A 74 -10.16 -25.57 6.37
N ALA A 75 -11.25 -24.81 6.20
CA ALA A 75 -12.11 -24.91 5.02
C ALA A 75 -11.34 -24.59 3.73
N ILE A 76 -10.59 -23.48 3.72
CA ILE A 76 -9.82 -23.07 2.52
C ILE A 76 -8.65 -24.05 2.25
N ALA A 77 -7.90 -24.48 3.28
CA ALA A 77 -6.82 -25.45 3.09
C ALA A 77 -7.35 -26.81 2.62
N GLY A 78 -8.53 -27.22 3.12
CA GLY A 78 -9.18 -28.47 2.76
C GLY A 78 -9.57 -28.57 1.29
N LEU A 79 -9.79 -27.45 0.59
CA LEU A 79 -10.03 -27.44 -0.87
C LEU A 79 -8.89 -28.04 -1.69
N PHE A 80 -7.67 -28.05 -1.14
CA PHE A 80 -6.46 -28.50 -1.81
C PHE A 80 -5.87 -29.78 -1.20
N TYR A 81 -6.62 -30.42 -0.30
CA TYR A 81 -6.20 -31.64 0.40
C TYR A 81 -7.08 -32.83 0.03
N ASN A 82 -6.44 -33.96 -0.25
CA ASN A 82 -7.11 -35.26 -0.43
C ASN A 82 -6.44 -36.27 0.54
N PRO A 83 -7.19 -37.07 1.30
CA PRO A 83 -6.61 -38.09 2.20
C PRO A 83 -5.68 -39.10 1.55
N SER A 84 -5.88 -39.42 0.24
CA SER A 84 -5.02 -40.36 -0.51
C SER A 84 -3.70 -39.74 -0.97
N ASP A 85 -3.73 -38.46 -1.39
CA ASP A 85 -2.60 -37.82 -2.09
C ASP A 85 -2.03 -36.63 -1.29
N GLY A 86 -2.62 -36.31 -0.15
CA GLY A 86 -2.25 -35.13 0.64
C GLY A 86 -2.64 -33.83 -0.06
N PHE A 87 -1.75 -32.85 -0.09
CA PHE A 87 -1.92 -31.60 -0.84
C PHE A 87 -1.58 -31.85 -2.32
N TYR A 88 -2.54 -32.33 -3.08
CA TYR A 88 -2.40 -32.94 -4.41
C TYR A 88 -1.80 -32.02 -5.49
N LEU A 89 -1.87 -30.69 -5.33
CA LEU A 89 -1.25 -29.74 -6.26
C LEU A 89 0.14 -29.28 -5.82
N ARG A 90 0.69 -29.83 -4.73
CA ARG A 90 1.99 -29.42 -4.18
C ARG A 90 3.09 -29.49 -5.22
N GLU A 91 3.15 -30.57 -6.00
CA GLU A 91 4.21 -30.84 -6.98
C GLU A 91 3.85 -30.33 -8.40
N ASN A 92 2.74 -29.59 -8.55
CA ASN A 92 2.38 -29.01 -9.84
C ASN A 92 3.49 -28.06 -10.33
N PRO A 93 3.94 -28.16 -11.59
CA PRO A 93 5.05 -27.37 -12.11
C PRO A 93 4.88 -25.86 -11.98
N LEU A 94 3.66 -25.32 -12.18
CA LEU A 94 3.37 -23.89 -12.03
C LEU A 94 3.48 -23.46 -10.55
N VAL A 95 2.97 -24.28 -9.64
CA VAL A 95 3.04 -24.03 -8.18
C VAL A 95 4.50 -24.01 -7.73
N GLN A 96 5.31 -24.97 -8.19
CA GLN A 96 6.74 -25.03 -7.90
C GLN A 96 7.52 -23.88 -8.54
N PHE A 97 7.19 -23.51 -9.77
CA PHE A 97 7.81 -22.36 -10.45
C PHE A 97 7.60 -21.07 -9.64
N VAL A 98 6.35 -20.76 -9.24
CA VAL A 98 6.07 -19.57 -8.42
C VAL A 98 6.79 -19.65 -7.08
N TYR A 99 6.78 -20.80 -6.42
CA TYR A 99 7.48 -21.01 -5.15
C TYR A 99 8.98 -20.71 -5.25
N HIS A 100 9.66 -21.27 -6.24
CA HIS A 100 11.11 -21.10 -6.42
C HIS A 100 11.51 -19.75 -6.97
N SER A 101 10.62 -19.04 -7.71
CA SER A 101 10.94 -17.72 -8.25
C SER A 101 10.94 -16.60 -7.19
N VAL A 102 10.14 -16.71 -6.12
CA VAL A 102 10.02 -15.66 -5.09
C VAL A 102 11.37 -15.28 -4.44
N PRO A 103 12.24 -16.23 -3.99
CA PRO A 103 13.55 -15.88 -3.45
C PRO A 103 14.45 -15.17 -4.46
N TRP A 104 14.38 -15.53 -5.74
CA TRP A 104 15.16 -14.86 -6.80
C TRP A 104 14.67 -13.43 -7.03
N VAL A 105 13.37 -13.21 -7.10
CA VAL A 105 12.78 -11.87 -7.20
C VAL A 105 13.20 -11.01 -6.02
N THR A 106 13.16 -11.54 -4.80
CA THR A 106 13.59 -10.83 -3.59
C THR A 106 15.05 -10.40 -3.69
N ARG A 107 15.95 -11.33 -4.05
CA ARG A 107 17.38 -11.02 -4.19
C ARG A 107 17.62 -9.97 -5.25
N THR A 108 16.96 -10.09 -6.41
CA THR A 108 17.10 -9.13 -7.52
C THR A 108 16.64 -7.73 -7.10
N VAL A 109 15.51 -7.62 -6.40
CA VAL A 109 15.01 -6.32 -5.91
C VAL A 109 15.99 -5.71 -4.90
N VAL A 110 16.45 -6.48 -3.91
CA VAL A 110 17.39 -5.99 -2.89
C VAL A 110 18.71 -5.56 -3.51
N VAL A 111 19.31 -6.41 -4.35
CA VAL A 111 20.56 -6.09 -5.04
C VAL A 111 20.39 -4.86 -5.95
N GLY A 112 19.31 -4.79 -6.72
CA GLY A 112 19.02 -3.63 -7.57
C GLY A 112 18.89 -2.33 -6.79
N LEU A 113 18.21 -2.33 -5.64
CA LEU A 113 18.11 -1.15 -4.78
C LEU A 113 19.47 -0.75 -4.17
N LEU A 114 20.26 -1.72 -3.74
CA LEU A 114 21.60 -1.47 -3.20
C LEU A 114 22.55 -0.90 -4.27
N LEU A 115 22.55 -1.48 -5.47
CA LEU A 115 23.36 -0.98 -6.58
C LEU A 115 22.94 0.43 -7.01
N PHE A 116 21.63 0.69 -7.05
CA PHE A 116 21.11 2.03 -7.32
C PHE A 116 21.55 3.05 -6.26
N LEU A 117 21.45 2.71 -4.97
CA LEU A 117 21.90 3.57 -3.88
C LEU A 117 23.41 3.84 -3.95
N LEU A 118 24.19 2.80 -4.25
CA LEU A 118 25.65 2.91 -4.46
C LEU A 118 25.96 3.82 -5.65
N ALA A 119 25.28 3.66 -6.78
CA ALA A 119 25.48 4.50 -7.96
C ALA A 119 25.12 5.97 -7.69
N VAL A 120 24.03 6.23 -6.96
CA VAL A 120 23.68 7.59 -6.56
C VAL A 120 24.74 8.18 -5.63
N TRP A 121 25.26 7.40 -4.71
CA TRP A 121 26.28 7.87 -3.77
C TRP A 121 27.62 8.15 -4.47
N THR A 122 28.05 7.33 -5.43
CA THR A 122 29.35 7.46 -6.10
C THR A 122 29.34 8.47 -7.26
N PHE A 123 28.35 8.36 -8.16
CA PHE A 123 28.38 9.08 -9.44
C PHE A 123 27.42 10.27 -9.49
N TRP A 124 26.28 10.22 -8.76
CA TRP A 124 25.19 11.18 -8.93
C TRP A 124 24.86 11.99 -7.67
N ARG A 125 25.74 11.97 -6.67
CA ARG A 125 25.52 12.66 -5.38
C ARG A 125 25.24 14.16 -5.49
N HIS A 126 25.64 14.80 -6.55
CA HIS A 126 25.42 16.24 -6.80
C HIS A 126 24.20 16.54 -7.68
N ARG A 127 23.50 15.52 -8.17
CA ARG A 127 22.31 15.68 -9.01
C ARG A 127 21.05 15.65 -8.16
N ALA A 128 20.36 16.79 -8.03
CA ALA A 128 19.15 16.94 -7.20
C ALA A 128 18.05 15.90 -7.51
N TYR A 129 17.87 15.54 -8.78
CA TYR A 129 16.95 14.50 -9.21
C TYR A 129 17.24 13.15 -8.52
N PHE A 130 18.50 12.70 -8.51
CA PHE A 130 18.87 11.41 -7.92
C PHE A 130 18.86 11.43 -6.39
N LEU A 131 19.09 12.58 -5.76
CA LEU A 131 18.95 12.71 -4.30
C LEU A 131 17.53 12.47 -3.85
N ARG A 132 16.53 12.94 -4.61
CA ARG A 132 15.14 12.65 -4.33
C ARG A 132 14.82 11.16 -4.50
N GLN A 133 15.32 10.54 -5.58
CA GLN A 133 15.15 9.10 -5.82
C GLN A 133 15.85 8.23 -4.77
N ARG A 134 16.96 8.68 -4.21
CA ARG A 134 17.67 8.01 -3.12
C ARG A 134 16.77 7.77 -1.90
N ARG A 135 15.99 8.80 -1.50
CA ARG A 135 15.07 8.68 -0.36
C ARG A 135 13.99 7.62 -0.62
N THR A 136 13.44 7.59 -1.83
CA THR A 136 12.47 6.57 -2.26
C THR A 136 13.11 5.17 -2.27
N ALA A 137 14.30 5.02 -2.83
CA ALA A 137 14.99 3.73 -2.87
C ALA A 137 15.35 3.23 -1.46
N LEU A 138 15.82 4.11 -0.58
CA LEU A 138 16.08 3.80 0.82
C LEU A 138 14.80 3.36 1.55
N TYR A 139 13.69 4.06 1.34
CA TYR A 139 12.40 3.68 1.88
C TYR A 139 11.99 2.26 1.44
N LEU A 140 12.04 1.97 0.14
CA LEU A 140 11.69 0.65 -0.39
C LEU A 140 12.62 -0.44 0.17
N LEU A 141 13.93 -0.16 0.26
CA LEU A 141 14.89 -1.09 0.86
C LEU A 141 14.57 -1.35 2.35
N LEU A 142 14.28 -0.30 3.12
CA LEU A 142 13.91 -0.44 4.53
C LEU A 142 12.58 -1.19 4.71
N VAL A 143 11.58 -0.95 3.86
CA VAL A 143 10.34 -1.75 3.89
C VAL A 143 10.65 -3.23 3.63
N MET A 144 11.49 -3.55 2.65
CA MET A 144 11.86 -4.94 2.34
C MET A 144 12.62 -5.61 3.50
N ILE A 145 13.56 -4.89 4.12
CA ILE A 145 14.37 -5.42 5.23
C ILE A 145 13.52 -5.58 6.50
N LEU A 146 12.75 -4.55 6.88
CA LEU A 146 12.01 -4.56 8.14
C LEU A 146 10.70 -5.37 8.04
N GLY A 147 9.94 -5.25 6.97
CA GLY A 147 8.69 -5.99 6.78
C GLY A 147 8.95 -7.46 6.45
N PRO A 148 9.22 -7.80 5.18
CA PRO A 148 9.49 -9.18 4.77
C PRO A 148 10.67 -9.82 5.47
N GLY A 149 11.79 -9.11 5.65
CA GLY A 149 13.02 -9.64 6.23
C GLY A 149 12.88 -9.89 7.74
N LEU A 150 12.80 -8.84 8.53
CA LEU A 150 12.86 -8.93 9.98
C LEU A 150 11.54 -9.41 10.59
N LEU A 151 10.46 -8.65 10.40
CA LEU A 151 9.19 -8.96 11.07
C LEU A 151 8.62 -10.30 10.60
N VAL A 152 8.50 -10.50 9.28
CA VAL A 152 7.89 -11.74 8.75
C VAL A 152 8.80 -12.95 8.92
N ASN A 153 10.03 -12.90 8.41
CA ASN A 153 10.89 -14.10 8.34
C ASN A 153 11.74 -14.37 9.59
N THR A 154 11.87 -13.41 10.51
CA THR A 154 12.62 -13.63 11.75
C THR A 154 11.70 -13.64 12.95
N VAL A 155 10.93 -12.58 13.19
CA VAL A 155 10.10 -12.46 14.39
C VAL A 155 8.94 -13.45 14.36
N PHE A 156 8.05 -13.34 13.36
CA PHE A 156 6.85 -14.18 13.36
C PHE A 156 7.12 -15.66 13.06
N LYS A 157 8.01 -15.95 12.10
CA LYS A 157 8.27 -17.34 11.72
C LYS A 157 9.00 -18.17 12.76
N ASP A 158 9.86 -17.56 13.55
CA ASP A 158 10.69 -18.29 14.50
C ASP A 158 10.15 -18.21 15.93
N GLN A 159 9.19 -17.30 16.22
CA GLN A 159 8.70 -17.11 17.59
C GLN A 159 7.22 -17.45 17.77
N TRP A 160 6.45 -17.58 16.68
CA TRP A 160 5.00 -17.84 16.79
C TRP A 160 4.63 -19.30 17.00
N GLY A 161 5.44 -20.23 16.52
CA GLY A 161 5.34 -21.66 16.77
C GLY A 161 4.13 -22.37 16.13
N ARG A 162 3.36 -21.73 15.23
CA ARG A 162 2.18 -22.29 14.57
C ARG A 162 2.56 -23.41 13.61
N ALA A 163 1.93 -24.59 13.73
CA ALA A 163 2.09 -25.70 12.79
C ALA A 163 1.52 -25.33 11.39
N ARG A 164 2.09 -25.92 10.35
CA ARG A 164 1.63 -25.74 8.96
C ARG A 164 0.42 -26.62 8.67
N PRO A 165 -0.41 -26.30 7.64
CA PRO A 165 -1.53 -27.16 7.23
C PRO A 165 -1.10 -28.64 7.06
N SER A 166 -0.01 -28.91 6.34
CA SER A 166 0.48 -30.26 6.12
C SER A 166 0.99 -30.99 7.36
N GLN A 167 1.01 -30.36 8.52
CA GLN A 167 1.48 -30.92 9.78
C GLN A 167 0.36 -31.18 10.81
N VAL A 168 -0.86 -30.65 10.56
CA VAL A 168 -1.97 -30.77 11.51
C VAL A 168 -2.79 -32.03 11.29
N LYS A 169 -3.45 -32.52 12.33
CA LYS A 169 -4.21 -33.78 12.33
C LYS A 169 -5.34 -33.78 11.29
N GLU A 170 -5.95 -32.63 11.07
CA GLU A 170 -7.01 -32.43 10.10
C GLU A 170 -6.58 -32.75 8.65
N PHE A 171 -5.26 -32.70 8.39
CA PHE A 171 -4.66 -32.99 7.10
C PHE A 171 -3.57 -34.07 7.18
N GLY A 172 -3.81 -35.10 8.00
CA GLY A 172 -2.95 -36.29 8.08
C GLY A 172 -1.64 -36.10 8.86
N GLY A 173 -1.40 -34.95 9.48
CA GLY A 173 -0.22 -34.70 10.33
C GLY A 173 -0.41 -35.13 11.78
N SER A 174 0.55 -34.81 12.63
CA SER A 174 0.55 -35.16 14.07
C SER A 174 0.27 -34.00 15.01
N LYS A 175 0.35 -32.74 14.51
CA LYS A 175 0.21 -31.53 15.33
C LYS A 175 -1.24 -31.07 15.41
N GLN A 176 -1.54 -30.21 16.37
CA GLN A 176 -2.89 -29.66 16.52
C GLN A 176 -3.05 -28.37 15.72
N PHE A 177 -4.21 -28.17 15.12
CA PHE A 177 -4.57 -26.90 14.53
C PHE A 177 -4.71 -25.81 15.61
N THR A 178 -4.16 -24.63 15.33
CA THR A 178 -4.25 -23.46 16.22
C THR A 178 -4.71 -22.22 15.48
N ARG A 179 -5.37 -21.31 16.23
CA ARG A 179 -5.85 -20.03 15.67
C ARG A 179 -4.67 -19.15 15.22
N ALA A 180 -4.93 -18.30 14.25
CA ALA A 180 -4.00 -17.23 13.87
C ALA A 180 -3.74 -16.27 15.04
N ALA A 181 -2.64 -15.54 14.98
CA ALA A 181 -2.24 -14.50 15.92
C ALA A 181 -2.08 -14.94 17.39
N ILE A 182 -2.17 -16.25 17.69
CA ILE A 182 -1.93 -16.80 19.04
C ILE A 182 -0.59 -17.55 19.04
N PRO A 183 0.42 -17.11 19.81
CA PRO A 183 1.69 -17.83 19.92
C PRO A 183 1.50 -19.19 20.58
N VAL A 184 2.15 -20.22 20.03
CA VAL A 184 2.12 -21.59 20.52
C VAL A 184 3.50 -22.23 20.36
N ARG A 185 3.72 -23.42 20.92
CA ARG A 185 5.01 -24.12 20.88
C ARG A 185 4.90 -25.45 20.12
N GLN A 186 4.40 -25.41 18.88
CA GLN A 186 4.29 -26.62 18.05
C GLN A 186 5.33 -26.68 16.92
N CYS A 187 6.12 -25.61 16.76
CA CYS A 187 7.12 -25.48 15.72
C CYS A 187 8.23 -24.58 16.26
N GLU A 188 9.49 -24.98 16.15
CA GLU A 188 10.63 -24.24 16.68
C GLU A 188 11.16 -23.19 15.68
N LYS A 189 11.17 -23.51 14.39
CA LYS A 189 11.74 -22.64 13.36
C LYS A 189 11.01 -22.77 12.04
N ASN A 190 10.95 -21.67 11.29
CA ASN A 190 10.29 -21.60 9.98
C ASN A 190 8.83 -22.09 10.02
N CYS A 191 8.09 -21.60 11.01
CA CYS A 191 6.71 -21.98 11.29
C CYS A 191 5.71 -21.41 10.28
N SER A 192 4.41 -21.71 10.46
CA SER A 192 3.37 -21.29 9.50
C SER A 192 3.11 -19.78 9.54
N PHE A 193 2.98 -19.20 10.73
CA PHE A 193 2.57 -17.80 10.89
C PHE A 193 3.80 -16.87 10.86
N VAL A 194 3.87 -15.92 9.97
CA VAL A 194 3.06 -15.54 8.80
C VAL A 194 3.78 -15.98 7.51
N SER A 195 3.11 -15.81 6.32
CA SER A 195 3.64 -16.30 5.05
C SER A 195 4.79 -15.46 4.49
N GLY A 196 6.04 -15.97 4.58
CA GLY A 196 7.22 -15.26 4.07
C GLY A 196 7.25 -15.08 2.54
N HIS A 197 6.71 -16.02 1.76
CA HIS A 197 6.63 -15.87 0.30
C HIS A 197 5.61 -14.79 -0.10
N ALA A 198 4.44 -14.78 0.54
CA ALA A 198 3.40 -13.79 0.28
C ALA A 198 3.88 -12.34 0.59
N SER A 199 4.80 -12.17 1.57
CA SER A 199 5.31 -10.86 1.95
C SER A 199 6.02 -10.13 0.80
N VAL A 200 6.65 -10.88 -0.13
CA VAL A 200 7.31 -10.31 -1.30
C VAL A 200 6.28 -9.75 -2.29
N GLY A 201 5.13 -10.40 -2.46
CA GLY A 201 4.02 -9.85 -3.23
C GLY A 201 3.41 -8.62 -2.56
N PHE A 202 3.17 -8.68 -1.26
CA PHE A 202 2.65 -7.54 -0.50
C PHE A 202 3.62 -6.36 -0.39
N PHE A 203 4.93 -6.56 -0.59
CA PHE A 203 5.91 -5.48 -0.66
C PHE A 203 5.53 -4.40 -1.67
N PHE A 204 4.86 -4.76 -2.77
CA PHE A 204 4.40 -3.80 -3.76
C PHE A 204 3.38 -2.79 -3.22
N LEU A 205 2.75 -3.02 -2.08
CA LEU A 205 1.91 -2.03 -1.38
C LEU A 205 2.71 -0.77 -0.98
N ALA A 206 4.02 -0.90 -0.76
CA ALA A 206 4.88 0.24 -0.43
C ALA A 206 4.91 1.30 -1.54
N PHE A 207 4.78 0.87 -2.79
CA PHE A 207 4.79 1.78 -3.94
C PHE A 207 3.58 2.73 -3.95
N ALA A 208 2.46 2.36 -3.33
CA ALA A 208 1.27 3.20 -3.20
C ALA A 208 1.53 4.48 -2.39
N TYR A 209 2.56 4.49 -1.55
CA TYR A 209 2.95 5.63 -0.74
C TYR A 209 3.90 6.59 -1.47
N VAL A 210 4.78 6.08 -2.31
CA VAL A 210 5.78 6.88 -3.02
C VAL A 210 5.34 7.32 -4.43
N TRP A 211 4.28 6.68 -4.97
CA TRP A 211 3.64 7.09 -6.24
C TRP A 211 2.14 7.33 -6.07
N PRO A 212 1.72 8.40 -5.39
CA PRO A 212 0.31 8.65 -5.03
C PRO A 212 -0.62 8.78 -6.25
N ARG A 213 -0.11 9.23 -7.41
CA ARG A 213 -0.89 9.30 -8.67
C ARG A 213 -1.34 7.92 -9.18
N ARG A 214 -0.65 6.84 -8.79
CA ARG A 214 -0.96 5.45 -9.16
C ARG A 214 -1.25 4.59 -7.94
N ARG A 215 -1.75 5.21 -6.86
CA ARG A 215 -1.99 4.53 -5.58
C ARG A 215 -2.85 3.28 -5.73
N THR A 216 -4.01 3.39 -6.39
CA THR A 216 -4.93 2.27 -6.60
C THR A 216 -4.26 1.12 -7.36
N LEU A 217 -3.51 1.43 -8.42
CA LEU A 217 -2.76 0.42 -9.17
C LEU A 217 -1.84 -0.38 -8.24
N TRP A 218 -1.04 0.29 -7.42
CA TRP A 218 -0.09 -0.37 -6.53
C TRP A 218 -0.77 -1.14 -5.39
N LEU A 219 -1.90 -0.63 -4.86
CA LEU A 219 -2.70 -1.37 -3.88
C LEU A 219 -3.26 -2.66 -4.49
N VAL A 220 -3.84 -2.58 -5.68
CA VAL A 220 -4.38 -3.76 -6.40
C VAL A 220 -3.26 -4.74 -6.74
N THR A 221 -2.15 -4.26 -7.31
CA THR A 221 -1.00 -5.10 -7.69
C THR A 221 -0.39 -5.77 -6.47
N GLY A 222 -0.09 -5.02 -5.41
CA GLY A 222 0.51 -5.58 -4.19
C GLY A 222 -0.40 -6.57 -3.48
N THR A 223 -1.70 -6.28 -3.40
CA THR A 223 -2.68 -7.21 -2.84
C THR A 223 -2.82 -8.44 -3.72
N GLY A 224 -2.97 -8.28 -5.03
CA GLY A 224 -3.12 -9.37 -5.99
C GLY A 224 -1.91 -10.31 -6.00
N LEU A 225 -0.69 -9.77 -6.06
CA LEU A 225 0.55 -10.56 -5.99
C LEU A 225 0.71 -11.24 -4.63
N GLY A 226 0.45 -10.53 -3.52
CA GLY A 226 0.57 -11.09 -2.19
C GLY A 226 -0.41 -12.23 -1.95
N VAL A 227 -1.68 -12.05 -2.31
CA VAL A 227 -2.71 -13.09 -2.20
C VAL A 227 -2.44 -14.23 -3.19
N GLY A 228 -2.05 -13.95 -4.43
CA GLY A 228 -1.73 -14.96 -5.44
C GLY A 228 -0.57 -15.87 -5.03
N ILE A 229 0.56 -15.29 -4.57
CA ILE A 229 1.69 -16.06 -4.02
C ILE A 229 1.25 -16.79 -2.74
N GLY A 230 0.43 -16.14 -1.89
CA GLY A 230 -0.14 -16.74 -0.70
C GLY A 230 -1.01 -17.96 -1.01
N LEU A 231 -1.84 -17.89 -2.06
CA LEU A 231 -2.66 -19.02 -2.53
C LEU A 231 -1.78 -20.20 -2.96
N VAL A 232 -0.69 -19.95 -3.69
CA VAL A 232 0.29 -20.99 -4.02
C VAL A 232 0.80 -21.69 -2.75
N ARG A 233 1.08 -20.92 -1.68
CA ARG A 233 1.52 -21.49 -0.41
C ARG A 233 0.43 -22.26 0.33
N ILE A 234 -0.84 -21.88 0.20
CA ILE A 234 -2.00 -22.63 0.73
C ILE A 234 -2.14 -23.95 -0.01
N ILE A 235 -2.09 -23.92 -1.34
CA ILE A 235 -2.15 -25.08 -2.23
C ILE A 235 -1.08 -26.13 -1.87
N GLN A 236 0.12 -25.67 -1.48
CA GLN A 236 1.22 -26.56 -1.04
C GLN A 236 1.06 -27.09 0.39
N GLY A 237 0.02 -26.70 1.14
CA GLY A 237 -0.10 -27.01 2.57
C GLY A 237 0.96 -26.31 3.43
N GLY A 238 1.56 -25.22 2.96
CA GLY A 238 2.62 -24.50 3.64
C GLY A 238 2.13 -23.43 4.60
N HIS A 239 0.98 -22.82 4.34
CA HIS A 239 0.40 -21.73 5.12
C HIS A 239 -1.13 -21.82 5.12
N PHE A 240 -1.76 -21.31 6.19
CA PHE A 240 -3.19 -21.06 6.24
C PHE A 240 -3.55 -19.73 5.58
N PHE A 241 -4.83 -19.54 5.25
CA PHE A 241 -5.33 -18.30 4.68
C PHE A 241 -5.07 -17.09 5.59
N SER A 242 -5.32 -17.25 6.89
CA SER A 242 -5.03 -16.21 7.88
C SER A 242 -3.55 -15.81 7.92
N ASP A 243 -2.60 -16.76 7.74
CA ASP A 243 -1.16 -16.47 7.71
C ASP A 243 -0.80 -15.53 6.54
N VAL A 244 -1.52 -15.66 5.42
CA VAL A 244 -1.36 -14.80 4.23
C VAL A 244 -1.91 -13.41 4.49
N ILE A 245 -3.12 -13.31 5.04
CA ILE A 245 -3.76 -12.01 5.32
C ILE A 245 -2.99 -11.23 6.39
N PHE A 246 -2.62 -11.87 7.49
CA PHE A 246 -1.79 -11.24 8.53
C PHE A 246 -0.43 -10.79 7.99
N CYS A 247 0.16 -11.54 7.06
CA CYS A 247 1.37 -11.10 6.36
C CYS A 247 1.14 -9.79 5.61
N GLY A 248 0.04 -9.67 4.87
CA GLY A 248 -0.35 -8.43 4.18
C GLY A 248 -0.51 -7.25 5.14
N ILE A 249 -1.16 -7.48 6.29
CA ILE A 249 -1.33 -6.47 7.34
C ILE A 249 0.04 -5.99 7.86
N VAL A 250 0.94 -6.92 8.20
CA VAL A 250 2.29 -6.59 8.72
C VAL A 250 3.08 -5.76 7.71
N VAL A 251 3.11 -6.17 6.44
CA VAL A 251 3.86 -5.45 5.40
C VAL A 251 3.25 -4.08 5.12
N TYR A 252 1.92 -3.98 5.05
CA TYR A 252 1.22 -2.70 4.87
C TYR A 252 1.51 -1.72 6.00
N LEU A 253 1.40 -2.18 7.26
CA LEU A 253 1.68 -1.35 8.43
C LEU A 253 3.14 -0.89 8.47
N THR A 254 4.08 -1.77 8.13
CA THR A 254 5.51 -1.44 8.02
C THR A 254 5.74 -0.34 6.98
N ALA A 255 5.15 -0.49 5.79
CA ALA A 255 5.25 0.51 4.72
C ALA A 255 4.65 1.86 5.14
N ARG A 256 3.45 1.84 5.75
CA ARG A 256 2.76 3.04 6.25
C ARG A 256 3.58 3.77 7.32
N MET A 257 4.09 3.05 8.31
CA MET A 257 4.89 3.61 9.40
C MET A 257 6.19 4.23 8.89
N LEU A 258 6.94 3.49 8.06
CA LEU A 258 8.18 4.00 7.48
C LEU A 258 7.94 5.23 6.61
N HIS A 259 6.87 5.23 5.81
CA HIS A 259 6.51 6.41 5.03
C HIS A 259 6.20 7.60 5.93
N ALA A 260 5.40 7.41 6.98
CA ALA A 260 5.07 8.48 7.93
C ALA A 260 6.30 9.05 8.65
N VAL A 261 7.31 8.20 8.94
CA VAL A 261 8.56 8.65 9.57
C VAL A 261 9.48 9.35 8.55
N MET A 262 9.66 8.76 7.37
CA MET A 262 10.65 9.23 6.41
C MET A 262 10.17 10.45 5.60
N PHE A 263 8.86 10.62 5.38
CA PHE A 263 8.30 11.67 4.52
C PHE A 263 7.43 12.68 5.28
N ARG A 264 7.66 12.86 6.60
CA ARG A 264 6.99 13.92 7.37
C ARG A 264 7.36 15.30 6.82
N PRO A 265 6.37 16.22 6.67
CA PRO A 265 6.66 17.62 6.40
C PRO A 265 7.55 18.19 7.52
N GLY A 266 8.67 18.82 7.18
CA GLY A 266 9.63 19.39 8.14
C GLY A 266 10.98 18.68 8.25
N ILE A 267 11.16 17.48 7.71
CA ILE A 267 12.49 16.83 7.59
C ILE A 267 13.20 17.26 6.29
N GLU A 268 12.46 17.82 5.34
CA GLU A 268 13.03 18.27 4.05
C GLU A 268 14.05 19.41 4.18
N SER A 269 14.07 20.16 5.29
CA SER A 269 15.00 21.29 5.52
C SER A 269 16.29 20.88 6.25
N ARG A 270 16.50 19.60 6.59
CA ARG A 270 17.65 19.15 7.40
C ARG A 270 18.58 18.15 6.66
N ILE A 271 18.30 17.87 5.38
CA ILE A 271 19.13 16.99 4.52
C ILE A 271 19.44 17.71 3.20
#